data_2b953c4f3d2f288fe4bf38790286a40e
#
_entry.id   2b953c4f3d2f288fe4bf38790286a40e
#
_cell.length_a   1.000
_cell.length_b   1.000
_cell.length_c   1.000
_cell.angle_alpha   90.00
_cell.angle_beta   90.00
_cell.angle_gamma   90.00
#
_symmetry.space_group_name_H-M   'P 1'
#
loop_
_entity.id
_entity.type
_entity.pdbx_description
1 polymer ?
#
loop_
_entity_poly.entity_id
_entity_poly.type
_entity_poly.pdbx_seq_one_letter_code
_entity_poly.pdbx_strand_id
1 'polypeptide(L)'
;MRNSLIIALVFLLSMTCHAQKISMLDLVGKTWVADSGYDGCGNIDWNIVFSAKSSEHKFVGKSDNKVNVFTYNTYLCSYSPEKYEASLLGNTYGKYIVFERKYTYKGKEYEDFFCGEILSLESNRLTIRMKHSTILFIAK
;
A
#
# COMPACT_ATOMS: atom_id res chain seq x y z
N MET A 1 26.30 -38.81 -16.72
CA MET A 1 26.76 -37.80 -15.77
C MET A 1 26.81 -36.38 -16.36
N ARG A 2 27.24 -36.17 -17.58
CA ARG A 2 27.23 -34.80 -18.20
C ARG A 2 25.86 -34.18 -18.38
N ASN A 3 24.83 -34.97 -18.65
CA ASN A 3 23.46 -34.48 -18.88
C ASN A 3 22.71 -34.06 -17.57
N SER A 4 23.09 -34.69 -16.45
CA SER A 4 22.48 -34.34 -15.14
C SER A 4 22.95 -32.97 -14.61
N LEU A 5 24.18 -32.58 -14.95
CA LEU A 5 24.75 -31.28 -14.55
C LEU A 5 24.08 -30.10 -15.30
N ILE A 6 23.75 -30.33 -16.57
CA ILE A 6 23.09 -29.33 -17.42
C ILE A 6 21.64 -29.08 -16.94
N ILE A 7 20.95 -30.15 -16.57
CA ILE A 7 19.55 -30.02 -16.04
C ILE A 7 19.55 -29.29 -14.71
N ALA A 8 20.51 -29.54 -13.80
CA ALA A 8 20.62 -28.80 -12.54
C ALA A 8 20.94 -27.31 -12.73
N LEU A 9 21.76 -26.99 -13.74
CA LEU A 9 22.12 -25.59 -14.09
C LEU A 9 20.93 -24.83 -14.68
N VAL A 10 20.11 -25.48 -15.50
CA VAL A 10 18.86 -24.88 -16.06
C VAL A 10 17.82 -24.65 -14.98
N PHE A 11 17.71 -25.55 -13.99
CA PHE A 11 16.83 -25.35 -12.83
C PHE A 11 17.29 -24.21 -11.91
N LEU A 12 18.59 -24.01 -11.74
CA LEU A 12 19.14 -22.90 -10.96
C LEU A 12 18.96 -21.54 -11.66
N LEU A 13 18.96 -21.50 -12.98
CA LEU A 13 18.71 -20.29 -13.76
C LEU A 13 17.21 -19.92 -13.84
N SER A 14 16.29 -20.85 -13.60
CA SER A 14 14.85 -20.58 -13.57
C SER A 14 14.34 -20.06 -12.22
N MET A 15 15.17 -20.04 -11.18
CA MET A 15 14.91 -19.41 -9.89
C MET A 15 15.39 -17.94 -9.81
N THR A 16 15.46 -17.24 -10.92
CA THR A 16 15.49 -15.78 -10.85
C THR A 16 14.12 -15.35 -10.31
N CYS A 17 14.05 -15.16 -9.01
CA CYS A 17 12.94 -14.51 -8.34
C CYS A 17 12.79 -13.13 -9.00
N HIS A 18 11.90 -13.04 -9.98
CA HIS A 18 11.50 -11.75 -10.53
C HIS A 18 10.76 -11.06 -9.38
N ALA A 19 11.46 -10.15 -8.69
CA ALA A 19 10.82 -9.27 -7.73
C ALA A 19 9.63 -8.62 -8.46
N GLN A 20 8.40 -8.92 -8.03
CA GLN A 20 7.20 -8.42 -8.68
C GLN A 20 7.25 -6.89 -8.67
N LYS A 21 7.31 -6.29 -9.84
CA LYS A 21 7.33 -4.84 -9.98
C LYS A 21 5.92 -4.31 -9.74
N ILE A 22 5.68 -3.74 -8.57
CA ILE A 22 4.39 -3.21 -8.18
C ILE A 22 4.18 -1.84 -8.82
N SER A 23 3.03 -1.66 -9.45
CA SER A 23 2.59 -0.41 -10.07
C SER A 23 1.36 0.15 -9.34
N MET A 24 1.23 1.48 -9.30
CA MET A 24 0.00 2.12 -8.84
C MET A 24 -1.24 1.63 -9.61
N LEU A 25 -1.11 1.28 -10.88
CA LEU A 25 -2.22 0.76 -11.68
C LEU A 25 -2.73 -0.60 -11.18
N ASP A 26 -1.90 -1.37 -10.49
CA ASP A 26 -2.32 -2.65 -9.89
C ASP A 26 -3.26 -2.44 -8.68
N LEU A 27 -3.24 -1.24 -8.10
CA LEU A 27 -4.08 -0.85 -6.96
C LEU A 27 -5.37 -0.16 -7.36
N VAL A 28 -5.40 0.48 -8.53
CA VAL A 28 -6.52 1.29 -9.04
C VAL A 28 -7.68 0.39 -9.50
N GLY A 29 -8.91 0.92 -9.42
CA GLY A 29 -10.12 0.25 -9.91
C GLY A 29 -10.72 -0.77 -8.96
N LYS A 30 -10.23 -0.82 -7.72
CA LYS A 30 -10.70 -1.71 -6.67
C LYS A 30 -10.98 -0.94 -5.39
N THR A 31 -11.89 -1.42 -4.56
CA THR A 31 -12.02 -0.99 -3.17
C THR A 31 -11.27 -1.99 -2.29
N TRP A 32 -10.23 -1.52 -1.64
CA TRP A 32 -9.44 -2.32 -0.72
C TRP A 32 -9.99 -2.18 0.69
N VAL A 33 -10.47 -3.28 1.25
CA VAL A 33 -11.07 -3.33 2.58
C VAL A 33 -10.07 -3.93 3.56
N ALA A 34 -9.74 -3.19 4.61
CA ALA A 34 -8.87 -3.69 5.65
C ALA A 34 -9.56 -4.84 6.40
N ASP A 35 -8.92 -5.99 6.43
CA ASP A 35 -9.42 -7.22 7.06
C ASP A 35 -8.85 -7.41 8.46
N SER A 36 -7.54 -7.16 8.63
CA SER A 36 -6.85 -7.37 9.90
C SER A 36 -5.59 -6.52 10.03
N GLY A 37 -5.08 -6.41 11.26
CA GLY A 37 -3.78 -5.82 11.56
C GLY A 37 -3.76 -4.30 11.73
N TYR A 38 -4.90 -3.63 11.77
CA TYR A 38 -5.00 -2.17 11.95
C TYR A 38 -5.61 -1.79 13.30
N ASP A 39 -5.31 -0.59 13.76
CA ASP A 39 -5.91 -0.03 14.96
C ASP A 39 -7.43 0.13 14.81
N GLY A 40 -8.17 -0.35 15.81
CA GLY A 40 -9.64 -0.37 15.76
C GLY A 40 -10.22 -1.53 14.95
N CYS A 41 -9.41 -2.52 14.57
CA CYS A 41 -9.88 -3.76 13.94
C CYS A 41 -11.00 -4.38 14.78
N GLY A 42 -12.15 -4.66 14.13
CA GLY A 42 -13.36 -5.10 14.81
C GLY A 42 -14.34 -3.99 15.21
N ASN A 43 -13.89 -2.74 15.40
CA ASN A 43 -14.71 -1.58 15.77
C ASN A 43 -14.86 -0.55 14.65
N ILE A 44 -13.97 -0.55 13.68
CA ILE A 44 -13.92 0.39 12.57
C ILE A 44 -13.76 -0.40 11.27
N ASP A 45 -14.57 -0.09 10.26
CA ASP A 45 -14.35 -0.53 8.90
C ASP A 45 -13.48 0.51 8.19
N TRP A 46 -12.40 0.06 7.57
CA TRP A 46 -11.48 0.90 6.82
C TRP A 46 -11.39 0.44 5.37
N ASN A 47 -11.71 1.34 4.46
CA ASN A 47 -11.63 1.11 3.02
C ASN A 47 -10.69 2.12 2.35
N ILE A 48 -9.97 1.67 1.33
CA ILE A 48 -9.10 2.51 0.50
C ILE A 48 -9.50 2.36 -0.97
N VAL A 49 -9.61 3.48 -1.66
CA VAL A 49 -9.72 3.55 -3.12
C VAL A 49 -8.53 4.34 -3.65
N PHE A 50 -7.76 3.74 -4.53
CA PHE A 50 -6.59 4.35 -5.15
C PHE A 50 -6.93 4.98 -6.50
N SER A 51 -6.31 6.11 -6.76
CA SER A 51 -6.20 6.78 -8.06
C SER A 51 -4.72 6.87 -8.45
N ALA A 52 -4.42 7.39 -9.63
CA ALA A 52 -3.03 7.44 -10.12
C ALA A 52 -2.06 8.21 -9.20
N LYS A 53 -2.55 9.23 -8.46
CA LYS A 53 -1.74 10.12 -7.62
C LYS A 53 -2.33 10.35 -6.23
N SER A 54 -3.41 9.66 -5.89
CA SER A 54 -4.12 9.86 -4.63
C SER A 54 -4.74 8.58 -4.11
N SER A 55 -5.13 8.61 -2.85
CA SER A 55 -5.98 7.58 -2.27
C SER A 55 -7.02 8.21 -1.37
N GLU A 56 -8.22 7.67 -1.39
CA GLU A 56 -9.30 8.02 -0.47
C GLU A 56 -9.44 6.93 0.58
N HIS A 57 -9.33 7.32 1.83
CA HIS A 57 -9.48 6.44 2.99
C HIS A 57 -10.80 6.75 3.68
N LYS A 58 -11.67 5.77 3.76
CA LYS A 58 -12.96 5.84 4.44
C LYS A 58 -12.95 4.97 5.67
N PHE A 59 -13.25 5.56 6.81
CA PHE A 59 -13.40 4.90 8.10
C PHE A 59 -14.84 4.99 8.55
N VAL A 60 -15.44 3.87 8.94
CA VAL A 60 -16.81 3.80 9.44
C VAL A 60 -16.80 3.10 10.80
N GLY A 61 -17.24 3.82 11.83
CA GLY A 61 -17.44 3.24 13.16
C GLY A 61 -18.61 2.27 13.16
N LYS A 62 -18.39 1.04 13.65
CA LYS A 62 -19.44 0.00 13.69
C LYS A 62 -20.51 0.26 14.74
N SER A 63 -20.16 0.96 15.82
CA SER A 63 -21.08 1.24 16.92
C SER A 63 -21.98 2.46 16.69
N ASP A 64 -21.45 3.50 16.01
CA ASP A 64 -22.11 4.79 15.85
C ASP A 64 -22.40 5.18 14.40
N ASN A 65 -21.94 4.35 13.43
CA ASN A 65 -22.00 4.59 11.98
C ASN A 65 -21.36 5.93 11.56
N LYS A 66 -20.47 6.48 12.38
CA LYS A 66 -19.76 7.72 12.07
C LYS A 66 -18.80 7.46 10.92
N VAL A 67 -18.88 8.30 9.88
CA VAL A 67 -18.04 8.20 8.68
C VAL A 67 -17.02 9.31 8.68
N ASN A 68 -15.75 8.95 8.50
CA ASN A 68 -14.67 9.88 8.24
C ASN A 68 -14.00 9.51 6.91
N VAL A 69 -13.77 10.50 6.05
CA VAL A 69 -13.12 10.33 4.75
C VAL A 69 -11.92 11.26 4.68
N PHE A 70 -10.76 10.69 4.32
CA PHE A 70 -9.52 11.43 4.14
C PHE A 70 -8.92 11.13 2.78
N THR A 71 -8.48 12.18 2.09
CA THR A 71 -7.76 12.05 0.81
C THR A 71 -6.29 12.35 1.02
N TYR A 72 -5.45 11.45 0.52
CA TYR A 72 -3.99 11.56 0.59
C TYR A 72 -3.39 11.67 -0.80
N ASN A 73 -2.34 12.49 -0.94
CA ASN A 73 -1.41 12.36 -2.04
C ASN A 73 -0.68 11.03 -1.87
N THR A 74 -0.61 10.23 -2.93
CA THR A 74 -0.13 8.85 -2.85
C THR A 74 0.77 8.52 -4.02
N TYR A 75 1.93 7.94 -3.73
CA TYR A 75 2.85 7.44 -4.75
C TYR A 75 3.59 6.19 -4.27
N LEU A 76 4.20 5.48 -5.20
CA LEU A 76 5.11 4.37 -4.90
C LEU A 76 6.56 4.83 -5.00
N CYS A 77 7.41 4.20 -4.21
CA CYS A 77 8.82 4.54 -4.09
C CYS A 77 9.66 3.26 -3.96
N SER A 78 10.88 3.26 -4.50
CA SER A 78 11.80 2.12 -4.40
C SER A 78 12.52 2.02 -3.06
N TYR A 79 12.46 3.06 -2.24
CA TYR A 79 13.03 3.16 -0.90
C TYR A 79 11.99 3.70 0.08
N SER A 80 12.24 3.58 1.38
CA SER A 80 11.40 4.17 2.42
C SER A 80 11.83 5.63 2.67
N PRO A 81 11.06 6.65 2.20
CA PRO A 81 11.41 8.04 2.41
C PRO A 81 11.14 8.45 3.85
N GLU A 82 11.94 9.38 4.38
CA GLU A 82 11.74 9.96 5.70
C GLU A 82 10.70 11.09 5.72
N LYS A 83 10.43 11.68 4.56
CA LYS A 83 9.49 12.79 4.37
C LYS A 83 8.80 12.69 3.02
N TYR A 84 7.69 13.42 2.87
CA TYR A 84 7.02 13.57 1.59
C TYR A 84 7.92 14.31 0.58
N GLU A 85 7.98 13.75 -0.61
CA GLU A 85 8.73 14.31 -1.74
C GLU A 85 7.76 14.58 -2.90
N ALA A 86 7.38 15.84 -3.07
CA ALA A 86 6.41 16.25 -4.10
C ALA A 86 6.85 15.87 -5.53
N SER A 87 8.17 15.82 -5.78
CA SER A 87 8.74 15.39 -7.06
C SER A 87 8.45 13.92 -7.42
N LEU A 88 8.13 13.09 -6.42
CA LEU A 88 7.77 11.69 -6.61
C LEU A 88 6.26 11.47 -6.81
N LEU A 89 5.45 12.51 -6.64
CA LEU A 89 4.02 12.40 -6.91
C LEU A 89 3.79 12.08 -8.39
N GLY A 90 3.14 10.95 -8.64
CA GLY A 90 3.01 10.39 -9.99
C GLY A 90 4.04 9.30 -10.29
N ASN A 91 5.00 9.04 -9.40
CA ASN A 91 5.83 7.85 -9.50
C ASN A 91 4.97 6.61 -9.31
N THR A 92 4.98 5.73 -10.32
CA THR A 92 4.01 4.63 -10.44
C THR A 92 4.56 3.29 -10.00
N TYR A 93 5.86 3.20 -9.67
CA TYR A 93 6.51 1.93 -9.34
C TYR A 93 7.28 1.98 -8.04
N GLY A 94 7.22 0.89 -7.29
CA GLY A 94 8.01 0.69 -6.09
C GLY A 94 7.34 -0.27 -5.12
N LYS A 95 8.08 -0.69 -4.10
CA LYS A 95 7.54 -1.54 -3.03
C LYS A 95 7.13 -0.76 -1.76
N TYR A 96 7.45 0.52 -1.70
CA TYR A 96 7.01 1.40 -0.62
C TYR A 96 5.89 2.29 -1.12
N ILE A 97 4.83 2.41 -0.31
CA ILE A 97 3.70 3.28 -0.57
C ILE A 97 3.71 4.44 0.41
N VAL A 98 3.55 5.64 -0.12
CA VAL A 98 3.58 6.89 0.65
C VAL A 98 2.22 7.54 0.60
N PHE A 99 1.75 7.98 1.77
CA PHE A 99 0.54 8.76 1.95
C PHE A 99 0.87 10.06 2.64
N GLU A 100 0.43 11.18 2.07
CA GLU A 100 0.64 12.50 2.64
C GLU A 100 -0.62 13.34 2.52
N ARG A 101 -0.92 14.09 3.57
CA ARG A 101 -2.04 15.01 3.61
C ARG A 101 -1.67 16.25 4.41
N LYS A 102 -1.94 17.44 3.84
CA LYS A 102 -1.92 18.70 4.59
C LYS A 102 -3.34 19.15 4.86
N TYR A 103 -3.59 19.64 6.06
CA TYR A 103 -4.90 20.14 6.46
C TYR A 103 -4.77 21.23 7.52
N THR A 104 -5.80 22.06 7.61
CA THR A 104 -5.90 23.11 8.63
C THR A 104 -6.97 22.73 9.65
N TYR A 105 -6.60 22.81 10.91
CA TYR A 105 -7.51 22.61 12.04
C TYR A 105 -7.34 23.73 13.05
N LYS A 106 -8.44 24.42 13.40
CA LYS A 106 -8.47 25.59 14.31
C LYS A 106 -7.42 26.65 13.93
N GLY A 107 -7.28 26.96 12.63
CA GLY A 107 -6.36 27.96 12.13
C GLY A 107 -4.87 27.54 12.10
N LYS A 108 -4.56 26.30 12.46
CA LYS A 108 -3.19 25.77 12.44
C LYS A 108 -3.06 24.71 11.35
N GLU A 109 -1.92 24.74 10.64
CA GLU A 109 -1.59 23.75 9.61
C GLU A 109 -1.00 22.49 10.23
N TYR A 110 -1.42 21.35 9.69
CA TYR A 110 -0.94 20.00 10.05
C TYR A 110 -0.58 19.23 8.80
N GLU A 111 0.33 18.30 8.97
CA GLU A 111 0.73 17.34 7.93
C GLU A 111 0.69 15.93 8.51
N ASP A 112 -0.02 15.04 7.82
CA ASP A 112 0.04 13.60 8.06
C ASP A 112 0.93 12.98 6.99
N PHE A 113 1.89 12.19 7.40
CA PHE A 113 2.80 11.45 6.54
C PHE A 113 2.92 10.01 7.01
N PHE A 114 2.62 9.08 6.12
CA PHE A 114 2.73 7.65 6.38
C PHE A 114 3.48 6.97 5.23
N CYS A 115 4.32 6.01 5.57
CA CYS A 115 4.99 5.16 4.61
C CYS A 115 4.85 3.70 5.04
N GLY A 116 4.50 2.83 4.10
CA GLY A 116 4.41 1.39 4.30
C GLY A 116 5.18 0.63 3.24
N GLU A 117 5.63 -0.58 3.57
CA GLU A 117 6.20 -1.50 2.61
C GLU A 117 5.14 -2.47 2.12
N ILE A 118 4.94 -2.56 0.81
CA ILE A 118 4.07 -3.57 0.23
C ILE A 118 4.81 -4.91 0.27
N LEU A 119 4.36 -5.80 1.14
CA LEU A 119 4.95 -7.13 1.31
C LEU A 119 4.48 -8.09 0.23
N SER A 120 3.21 -7.97 -0.17
CA SER A 120 2.63 -8.78 -1.23
C SER A 120 1.46 -8.07 -1.88
N LEU A 121 1.27 -8.29 -3.16
CA LEU A 121 0.13 -7.84 -3.94
C LEU A 121 -0.31 -8.96 -4.88
N GLU A 122 -1.53 -9.44 -4.69
CA GLU A 122 -2.24 -10.36 -5.54
C GLU A 122 -3.47 -9.66 -6.13
N SER A 123 -4.22 -10.31 -7.01
CA SER A 123 -5.39 -9.70 -7.66
C SER A 123 -6.45 -9.18 -6.67
N ASN A 124 -6.58 -9.82 -5.52
CA ASN A 124 -7.59 -9.50 -4.49
C ASN A 124 -7.03 -9.35 -3.07
N ARG A 125 -5.71 -9.40 -2.89
CA ARG A 125 -5.07 -9.29 -1.58
C ARG A 125 -3.87 -8.35 -1.65
N LEU A 126 -3.79 -7.44 -0.68
CA LEU A 126 -2.72 -6.48 -0.50
C LEU A 126 -2.26 -6.50 0.95
N THR A 127 -0.98 -6.75 1.17
CA THR A 127 -0.39 -6.71 2.53
C THR A 127 0.61 -5.57 2.61
N ILE A 128 0.39 -4.67 3.55
CA ILE A 128 1.25 -3.51 3.78
C ILE A 128 1.79 -3.56 5.21
N ARG A 129 3.11 -3.50 5.35
CA ARG A 129 3.78 -3.33 6.64
C ARG A 129 3.98 -1.86 6.94
N MET A 130 3.30 -1.37 7.95
CA MET A 130 3.47 -0.03 8.53
C MET A 130 4.48 -0.09 9.68
N LYS A 131 4.81 1.06 10.25
CA LYS A 131 5.79 1.17 11.34
C LYS A 131 5.51 0.23 12.54
N HIS A 132 4.26 0.06 12.90
CA HIS A 132 3.85 -0.69 14.10
C HIS A 132 2.88 -1.84 13.82
N SER A 133 2.50 -2.06 12.57
CA SER A 133 1.50 -3.07 12.22
C SER A 133 1.66 -3.56 10.79
N THR A 134 1.19 -4.77 10.54
CA THR A 134 1.06 -5.31 9.18
C THR A 134 -0.43 -5.49 8.88
N ILE A 135 -0.90 -4.84 7.84
CA ILE A 135 -2.31 -4.76 7.50
C ILE A 135 -2.60 -5.58 6.26
N LEU A 136 -3.59 -6.43 6.34
CA LEU A 136 -4.13 -7.17 5.21
C LEU A 136 -5.38 -6.45 4.67
N PHE A 137 -5.37 -6.16 3.38
CA PHE A 137 -6.51 -5.64 2.64
C PHE A 137 -7.02 -6.67 1.65
N ILE A 138 -8.33 -6.75 1.50
CA ILE A 138 -9.02 -7.59 0.52
C ILE A 138 -9.75 -6.69 -0.47
N ALA A 139 -9.58 -6.95 -1.77
CA ALA A 139 -10.29 -6.22 -2.82
C ALA A 139 -11.75 -6.69 -2.91
N LYS A 140 -12.65 -5.73 -3.06
CA LYS A 140 -14.08 -5.94 -3.33
C LYS A 140 -14.51 -5.16 -4.58
#